data_7fa477cd506661843fb1bad2783b944a
#
_entry.id   7fa477cd506661843fb1bad2783b944a
#
_cell.length_a   1.000
_cell.length_b   1.000
_cell.length_c   1.000
_cell.angle_alpha   90.00
_cell.angle_beta   90.00
_cell.angle_gamma   90.00
#
_symmetry.space_group_name_H-M   'P 1'
#
loop_
_entity.id
_entity.type
_entity.pdbx_description
1 polymer ?
#
loop_
_entity_poly.entity_id
_entity_poly.type
_entity_poly.pdbx_seq_one_letter_code
_entity_poly.pdbx_strand_id
1 'polypeptide(L)'
;MPQHALIVAGRGRYEDPWHDHAATSHRIALLLADQGLSTTVRGMFPDAVDDLESFDLFIVNAGQGRRDPDFDGDDRDWAPVHERIKTYADHGGAMLVVHQAISAFQDSAHWKGIVGGRWVRGVTWHPPIGEATFHVRRHAPPITHDLDDIEVLDERYTLLDTDSRVVVLATQTETRVEHPVAWVNTTGGRRVVYDSLGHDVTALESCGRRALLLREVRWLLDHAPSDT
;
A
#
# COMPACT_ATOMS: atom_id res chain seq x y z
N MET A 1 11.18 -2.34 22.71
CA MET A 1 9.70 -2.18 22.73
C MET A 1 9.14 -2.90 21.52
N PRO A 2 7.90 -3.43 21.52
CA PRO A 2 7.33 -3.98 20.31
C PRO A 2 7.25 -2.88 19.23
N GLN A 3 7.49 -3.25 17.98
CA GLN A 3 7.35 -2.33 16.85
C GLN A 3 5.88 -1.92 16.69
N HIS A 4 5.64 -0.67 16.29
CA HIS A 4 4.32 -0.08 16.24
C HIS A 4 3.99 0.40 14.83
N ALA A 5 2.88 -0.07 14.26
CA ALA A 5 2.41 0.32 12.95
C ALA A 5 1.17 1.23 13.02
N LEU A 6 1.16 2.30 12.21
CA LEU A 6 -0.04 3.08 11.90
C LEU A 6 -0.68 2.54 10.62
N ILE A 7 -1.96 2.21 10.67
CA ILE A 7 -2.77 1.86 9.51
C ILE A 7 -3.80 2.97 9.31
N VAL A 8 -3.78 3.63 8.15
CA VAL A 8 -4.84 4.57 7.79
C VAL A 8 -5.83 3.89 6.86
N ALA A 9 -7.10 3.87 7.28
CA ALA A 9 -8.23 3.36 6.51
C ALA A 9 -8.91 4.49 5.76
N GLY A 10 -9.17 4.32 4.47
CA GLY A 10 -9.81 5.32 3.64
C GLY A 10 -11.12 5.85 4.23
N ARG A 11 -11.25 7.18 4.29
CA ARG A 11 -12.44 7.93 4.70
C ARG A 11 -12.54 9.21 3.87
N GLY A 12 -13.76 9.72 3.70
CA GLY A 12 -14.01 10.96 2.98
C GLY A 12 -13.44 10.94 1.56
N ARG A 13 -12.58 11.91 1.23
CA ARG A 13 -11.96 12.02 -0.11
C ARG A 13 -11.06 10.85 -0.49
N TYR A 14 -10.70 9.99 0.45
CA TYR A 14 -9.86 8.80 0.24
C TYR A 14 -10.62 7.49 0.49
N GLU A 15 -11.95 7.53 0.48
CA GLU A 15 -12.84 6.38 0.55
C GLU A 15 -13.63 6.23 -0.75
N ASP A 16 -13.92 5.01 -1.17
CA ASP A 16 -14.84 4.73 -2.26
C ASP A 16 -15.87 3.66 -1.84
N PRO A 17 -16.96 3.51 -2.59
CA PRO A 17 -18.05 2.61 -2.21
C PRO A 17 -17.79 1.13 -2.53
N TRP A 18 -16.67 0.78 -3.17
CA TRP A 18 -16.39 -0.60 -3.63
C TRP A 18 -15.44 -1.34 -2.71
N HIS A 19 -14.70 -0.61 -1.83
CA HIS A 19 -13.69 -1.18 -0.94
C HIS A 19 -14.07 -0.94 0.53
N ASP A 20 -14.15 -2.01 1.32
CA ASP A 20 -14.30 -1.91 2.77
C ASP A 20 -12.91 -1.72 3.42
N HIS A 21 -12.40 -0.49 3.35
CA HIS A 21 -11.11 -0.13 3.94
C HIS A 21 -11.06 -0.39 5.45
N ALA A 22 -12.18 -0.28 6.15
CA ALA A 22 -12.22 -0.54 7.58
C ALA A 22 -12.03 -2.03 7.89
N ALA A 23 -12.76 -2.92 7.18
CA ALA A 23 -12.64 -4.36 7.37
C ALA A 23 -11.25 -4.87 6.98
N THR A 24 -10.72 -4.45 5.83
CA THR A 24 -9.39 -4.87 5.37
C THR A 24 -8.28 -4.33 6.27
N SER A 25 -8.37 -3.07 6.76
CA SER A 25 -7.43 -2.52 7.75
C SER A 25 -7.46 -3.29 9.06
N HIS A 26 -8.66 -3.63 9.56
CA HIS A 26 -8.79 -4.46 10.77
C HIS A 26 -8.17 -5.84 10.56
N ARG A 27 -8.39 -6.47 9.40
CA ARG A 27 -7.80 -7.77 9.10
C ARG A 27 -6.29 -7.71 9.03
N ILE A 28 -5.71 -6.68 8.40
CA ILE A 28 -4.27 -6.44 8.40
C ILE A 28 -3.76 -6.29 9.84
N ALA A 29 -4.43 -5.48 10.67
CA ALA A 29 -4.04 -5.27 12.07
C ALA A 29 -3.99 -6.59 12.86
N LEU A 30 -4.96 -7.49 12.67
CA LEU A 30 -4.96 -8.82 13.30
C LEU A 30 -3.78 -9.67 12.83
N LEU A 31 -3.48 -9.69 11.53
CA LEU A 31 -2.33 -10.42 10.99
C LEU A 31 -1.00 -9.92 11.55
N LEU A 32 -0.87 -8.61 11.76
CA LEU A 32 0.33 -8.01 12.35
C LEU A 32 0.43 -8.30 13.86
N ALA A 33 -0.69 -8.26 14.57
CA ALA A 33 -0.74 -8.61 15.99
C ALA A 33 -0.31 -10.06 16.23
N ASP A 34 -0.69 -11.00 15.36
CA ASP A 34 -0.24 -12.40 15.40
C ASP A 34 1.30 -12.52 15.22
N GLN A 35 1.96 -11.51 14.65
CA GLN A 35 3.42 -11.42 14.54
C GLN A 35 4.06 -10.59 15.66
N GLY A 36 3.30 -10.16 16.65
CA GLY A 36 3.78 -9.40 17.80
C GLY A 36 3.95 -7.90 17.57
N LEU A 37 3.43 -7.35 16.46
CA LEU A 37 3.41 -5.91 16.24
C LEU A 37 2.22 -5.27 16.96
N SER A 38 2.45 -4.09 17.54
CA SER A 38 1.36 -3.21 17.97
C SER A 38 0.81 -2.43 16.77
N THR A 39 -0.50 -2.21 16.71
CA THR A 39 -1.12 -1.48 15.61
C THR A 39 -2.09 -0.42 16.11
N THR A 40 -2.08 0.73 15.45
CA THR A 40 -3.11 1.77 15.56
C THR A 40 -3.82 1.90 14.22
N VAL A 41 -5.15 1.81 14.21
CA VAL A 41 -5.96 2.02 13.00
C VAL A 41 -6.70 3.33 13.13
N ARG A 42 -6.54 4.22 12.15
CA ARG A 42 -7.22 5.52 12.07
C ARG A 42 -7.97 5.68 10.76
N GLY A 43 -9.14 6.32 10.79
CA GLY A 43 -9.76 6.81 9.55
C GLY A 43 -8.89 7.91 8.94
N MET A 44 -8.75 7.94 7.61
CA MET A 44 -7.90 8.93 6.93
C MET A 44 -8.57 10.31 6.93
N PHE A 45 -8.27 11.09 7.95
CA PHE A 45 -8.60 12.51 8.11
C PHE A 45 -7.31 13.32 8.26
N PRO A 46 -7.35 14.68 8.18
CA PRO A 46 -6.13 15.50 8.21
C PRO A 46 -5.24 15.28 9.44
N ASP A 47 -5.81 14.95 10.59
CA ASP A 47 -5.10 14.68 11.84
C ASP A 47 -4.56 13.24 11.98
N ALA A 48 -4.94 12.34 11.05
CA ALA A 48 -4.61 10.92 11.15
C ALA A 48 -3.10 10.62 11.21
N VAL A 49 -2.28 11.52 10.67
CA VAL A 49 -0.83 11.36 10.56
C VAL A 49 -0.04 12.40 11.36
N ASP A 50 -0.66 13.07 12.35
CA ASP A 50 -0.01 14.17 13.09
C ASP A 50 1.23 13.73 13.88
N ASP A 51 1.28 12.48 14.29
CA ASP A 51 2.38 11.83 15.02
C ASP A 51 3.05 10.70 14.21
N LEU A 52 3.03 10.79 12.86
CA LEU A 52 3.49 9.73 11.95
C LEU A 52 4.92 9.25 12.26
N GLU A 53 5.79 10.18 12.67
CA GLU A 53 7.19 9.89 12.99
C GLU A 53 7.36 9.02 14.25
N SER A 54 6.29 8.84 15.04
CA SER A 54 6.31 7.96 16.22
C SER A 54 6.08 6.49 15.90
N PHE A 55 5.76 6.16 14.63
CA PHE A 55 5.50 4.80 14.18
C PHE A 55 6.67 4.22 13.38
N ASP A 56 6.94 2.93 13.60
CA ASP A 56 7.98 2.19 12.88
C ASP A 56 7.55 1.84 11.45
N LEU A 57 6.22 1.75 11.20
CA LEU A 57 5.63 1.39 9.91
C LEU A 57 4.36 2.19 9.67
N PHE A 58 4.24 2.75 8.47
CA PHE A 58 3.03 3.40 7.98
C PHE A 58 2.36 2.56 6.88
N ILE A 59 1.12 2.14 7.11
CA ILE A 59 0.33 1.36 6.15
C ILE A 59 -0.81 2.23 5.63
N VAL A 60 -0.84 2.43 4.32
CA VAL A 60 -1.90 3.17 3.64
C VAL A 60 -2.85 2.18 2.98
N ASN A 61 -4.07 2.07 3.51
CA ASN A 61 -5.18 1.30 2.97
C ASN A 61 -6.35 2.23 2.71
N ALA A 62 -6.28 2.97 1.62
CA ALA A 62 -7.19 4.05 1.27
C ALA A 62 -7.43 4.04 -0.25
N GLY A 63 -8.30 4.88 -0.74
CA GLY A 63 -8.61 4.94 -2.15
C GLY A 63 -8.82 6.37 -2.64
N GLN A 64 -9.64 6.53 -3.65
CA GLN A 64 -10.02 7.83 -4.18
C GLN A 64 -11.55 7.96 -4.14
N GLY A 65 -12.03 8.83 -3.27
CA GLY A 65 -13.44 9.14 -3.08
C GLY A 65 -13.82 10.54 -3.55
N ARG A 66 -14.98 10.97 -3.11
CA ARG A 66 -15.48 12.30 -3.38
C ARG A 66 -15.03 13.26 -2.27
N ARG A 67 -14.55 14.44 -2.68
CA ARG A 67 -14.24 15.52 -1.74
C ARG A 67 -15.52 16.08 -1.13
N ASP A 68 -15.54 16.24 0.17
CA ASP A 68 -16.60 16.86 0.93
C ASP A 68 -15.96 17.73 2.04
N PRO A 69 -15.70 19.02 1.76
CA PRO A 69 -14.99 19.89 2.71
C PRO A 69 -15.70 20.03 4.06
N ASP A 70 -17.01 19.85 4.13
CA ASP A 70 -17.76 19.90 5.38
C ASP A 70 -17.55 18.63 6.23
N PHE A 71 -17.08 17.54 5.60
CA PHE A 71 -16.83 16.25 6.25
C PHE A 71 -15.33 15.97 6.45
N ASP A 72 -14.50 16.23 5.44
CA ASP A 72 -13.09 15.79 5.42
C ASP A 72 -12.08 16.96 5.32
N GLY A 73 -12.54 18.20 5.42
CA GLY A 73 -11.69 19.39 5.31
C GLY A 73 -11.40 19.81 3.85
N ASP A 74 -10.85 21.01 3.69
CA ASP A 74 -10.50 21.56 2.38
C ASP A 74 -9.05 21.22 1.98
N ASP A 75 -8.62 21.64 0.77
CA ASP A 75 -7.28 21.35 0.26
C ASP A 75 -6.16 22.01 1.11
N ARG A 76 -6.46 23.05 1.91
CA ARG A 76 -5.49 23.67 2.81
C ARG A 76 -5.24 22.82 4.05
N ASP A 77 -6.25 22.06 4.50
CA ASP A 77 -6.10 21.13 5.60
C ASP A 77 -5.27 19.91 5.16
N TRP A 78 -5.38 19.51 3.89
CA TRP A 78 -4.69 18.34 3.35
C TRP A 78 -3.26 18.63 2.88
N ALA A 79 -2.91 19.85 2.50
CA ALA A 79 -1.57 20.18 2.05
C ALA A 79 -0.48 19.84 3.09
N PRO A 80 -0.62 20.14 4.39
CA PRO A 80 0.34 19.71 5.42
C PRO A 80 0.44 18.21 5.58
N VAL A 81 -0.66 17.48 5.39
CA VAL A 81 -0.69 15.99 5.44
C VAL A 81 0.17 15.40 4.33
N HIS A 82 0.00 15.89 3.09
CA HIS A 82 0.79 15.46 1.94
C HIS A 82 2.28 15.72 2.13
N GLU A 83 2.65 16.89 2.67
CA GLU A 83 4.05 17.22 2.95
C GLU A 83 4.63 16.35 4.08
N ARG A 84 3.85 16.03 5.11
CA ARG A 84 4.28 15.14 6.20
C ARG A 84 4.54 13.73 5.67
N ILE A 85 3.62 13.16 4.89
CA ILE A 85 3.80 11.84 4.27
C ILE A 85 5.05 11.84 3.37
N LYS A 86 5.24 12.91 2.57
CA LYS A 86 6.43 13.07 1.75
C LYS A 86 7.70 13.10 2.58
N THR A 87 7.72 13.91 3.63
CA THR A 87 8.87 14.05 4.53
C THR A 87 9.21 12.73 5.19
N TYR A 88 8.21 11.99 5.70
CA TYR A 88 8.39 10.67 6.28
C TYR A 88 9.02 9.69 5.26
N ALA A 89 8.50 9.64 4.03
CA ALA A 89 9.04 8.79 2.98
C ALA A 89 10.48 9.19 2.58
N ASP A 90 10.77 10.49 2.44
CA ASP A 90 12.08 10.98 2.02
C ASP A 90 13.17 10.78 3.10
N HIS A 91 12.78 10.68 4.36
CA HIS A 91 13.67 10.30 5.46
C HIS A 91 13.80 8.78 5.66
N GLY A 92 13.31 7.98 4.73
CA GLY A 92 13.40 6.52 4.77
C GLY A 92 12.41 5.87 5.73
N GLY A 93 11.32 6.54 6.09
CA GLY A 93 10.21 5.94 6.84
C GLY A 93 9.64 4.73 6.09
N ALA A 94 9.37 3.66 6.82
CA ALA A 94 8.82 2.42 6.24
C ALA A 94 7.36 2.59 5.84
N MET A 95 7.03 2.32 4.57
CA MET A 95 5.66 2.47 4.08
C MET A 95 5.20 1.23 3.31
N LEU A 96 4.01 0.74 3.65
CA LEU A 96 3.28 -0.24 2.86
C LEU A 96 2.02 0.40 2.28
N VAL A 97 1.88 0.36 0.97
CA VAL A 97 0.75 0.93 0.23
C VAL A 97 -0.05 -0.22 -0.36
N VAL A 98 -1.29 -0.40 0.10
CA VAL A 98 -2.08 -1.61 -0.19
C VAL A 98 -3.17 -1.31 -1.20
N HIS A 99 -3.27 -2.18 -2.19
CA HIS A 99 -4.37 -2.28 -3.15
C HIS A 99 -4.72 -0.93 -3.80
N GLN A 100 -5.92 -0.44 -3.59
CA GLN A 100 -6.39 0.81 -4.19
C GLN A 100 -5.65 2.05 -3.67
N ALA A 101 -4.81 1.91 -2.64
CA ALA A 101 -4.06 3.06 -2.12
C ALA A 101 -3.09 3.69 -3.14
N ILE A 102 -2.80 3.01 -4.24
CA ILE A 102 -2.13 3.63 -5.39
C ILE A 102 -2.92 4.80 -6.00
N SER A 103 -4.25 4.80 -5.81
CA SER A 103 -5.17 5.87 -6.23
C SER A 103 -5.42 6.92 -5.15
N ALA A 104 -4.99 6.68 -3.90
CA ALA A 104 -5.07 7.67 -2.83
C ALA A 104 -4.17 8.87 -3.15
N PHE A 105 -4.40 9.96 -2.49
CA PHE A 105 -3.56 11.17 -2.58
C PHE A 105 -3.20 11.61 -4.02
N GLN A 106 -4.10 11.39 -5.00
CA GLN A 106 -3.88 11.88 -6.38
C GLN A 106 -3.89 13.41 -6.46
N ASP A 107 -4.36 14.08 -5.43
CA ASP A 107 -4.27 15.51 -5.20
C ASP A 107 -2.90 15.95 -4.64
N SER A 108 -2.04 15.00 -4.26
CA SER A 108 -0.64 15.25 -3.92
C SER A 108 0.26 15.13 -5.14
N ALA A 109 1.06 16.15 -5.42
CA ALA A 109 2.07 16.10 -6.48
C ALA A 109 3.20 15.08 -6.20
N HIS A 110 3.30 14.58 -4.98
CA HIS A 110 4.40 13.73 -4.51
C HIS A 110 4.09 12.23 -4.54
N TRP A 111 2.78 11.86 -4.49
CA TRP A 111 2.36 10.48 -4.25
C TRP A 111 2.92 9.48 -5.27
N LYS A 112 2.84 9.80 -6.58
CA LYS A 112 3.44 8.96 -7.61
C LYS A 112 4.92 8.67 -7.37
N GLY A 113 5.68 9.69 -7.00
CA GLY A 113 7.12 9.56 -6.73
C GLY A 113 7.42 8.75 -5.47
N ILE A 114 6.56 8.83 -4.45
CA ILE A 114 6.67 8.06 -3.21
C ILE A 114 6.40 6.58 -3.49
N VAL A 115 5.27 6.28 -4.12
CA VAL A 115 4.85 4.90 -4.39
C VAL A 115 5.67 4.25 -5.50
N GLY A 116 6.18 5.04 -6.45
CA GLY A 116 6.86 4.54 -7.64
C GLY A 116 5.88 4.12 -8.75
N GLY A 117 4.64 4.56 -8.66
CA GLY A 117 3.60 4.28 -9.65
C GLY A 117 2.30 5.00 -9.34
N ARG A 118 1.34 4.88 -10.24
CA ARG A 118 -0.01 5.44 -10.05
C ARG A 118 -1.05 4.72 -10.92
N TRP A 119 -2.29 4.83 -10.50
CA TRP A 119 -3.45 4.56 -11.34
C TRP A 119 -3.68 5.73 -12.32
N VAL A 120 -3.85 5.44 -13.59
CA VAL A 120 -4.12 6.46 -14.63
C VAL A 120 -5.55 6.32 -15.09
N ARG A 121 -6.38 7.31 -14.77
CA ARG A 121 -7.80 7.30 -15.14
C ARG A 121 -7.98 7.19 -16.66
N GLY A 122 -8.82 6.26 -17.10
CA GLY A 122 -9.08 6.00 -18.52
C GLY A 122 -8.02 5.14 -19.22
N VAL A 123 -6.97 4.72 -18.52
CA VAL A 123 -5.91 3.82 -19.01
C VAL A 123 -5.80 2.58 -18.15
N THR A 124 -5.54 2.76 -16.86
CA THR A 124 -5.48 1.67 -15.89
C THR A 124 -6.88 1.11 -15.65
N TRP A 125 -7.00 -0.19 -15.60
CA TRP A 125 -8.28 -0.89 -15.38
C TRP A 125 -8.02 -2.27 -14.77
N HIS A 126 -9.06 -2.99 -14.44
CA HIS A 126 -9.02 -4.41 -14.06
C HIS A 126 -10.26 -5.14 -14.62
N PRO A 127 -10.15 -6.43 -14.96
CA PRO A 127 -11.32 -7.25 -15.21
C PRO A 127 -12.15 -7.41 -13.92
N PRO A 128 -13.39 -7.93 -14.01
CA PRO A 128 -14.15 -8.26 -12.82
C PRO A 128 -13.35 -9.14 -11.87
N ILE A 129 -13.56 -8.95 -10.55
CA ILE A 129 -12.94 -9.78 -9.51
C ILE A 129 -13.15 -11.27 -9.83
N GLY A 130 -12.12 -12.06 -9.63
CA GLY A 130 -12.13 -13.48 -9.97
C GLY A 130 -10.88 -14.21 -9.49
N GLU A 131 -10.80 -15.50 -9.80
CA GLU A 131 -9.59 -16.27 -9.56
C GLU A 131 -8.41 -15.64 -10.30
N ALA A 132 -7.34 -15.37 -9.57
CA ALA A 132 -6.15 -14.71 -10.06
C ALA A 132 -4.90 -15.49 -9.66
N THR A 133 -3.93 -15.54 -10.56
CA THR A 133 -2.58 -16.02 -10.28
C THR A 133 -1.63 -14.83 -10.43
N PHE A 134 -0.94 -14.49 -9.36
CA PHE A 134 0.10 -13.48 -9.36
C PHE A 134 1.47 -14.16 -9.38
N HIS A 135 2.24 -13.89 -10.44
CA HIS A 135 3.54 -14.49 -10.67
C HIS A 135 4.62 -13.80 -9.86
N VAL A 136 5.21 -14.50 -8.92
CA VAL A 136 6.21 -13.98 -8.00
C VAL A 136 7.59 -13.91 -8.65
N ARG A 137 8.25 -12.76 -8.55
CA ARG A 137 9.60 -12.52 -9.06
C ARG A 137 10.66 -12.97 -8.05
N ARG A 138 11.06 -14.25 -8.12
CA ARG A 138 11.94 -14.91 -7.13
C ARG A 138 13.35 -14.31 -7.01
N HIS A 139 13.79 -13.50 -7.98
CA HIS A 139 15.10 -12.83 -7.96
C HIS A 139 15.05 -11.39 -7.42
N ALA A 140 13.88 -10.95 -6.97
CA ALA A 140 13.69 -9.68 -6.29
C ALA A 140 14.23 -9.75 -4.84
N PRO A 141 14.16 -8.64 -4.05
CA PRO A 141 14.62 -8.60 -2.65
C PRO A 141 14.13 -9.78 -1.80
N PRO A 142 14.67 -9.99 -0.59
CA PRO A 142 14.31 -11.13 0.28
C PRO A 142 12.82 -11.39 0.50
N ILE A 143 11.99 -10.39 0.16
CA ILE A 143 10.51 -10.47 0.25
C ILE A 143 9.96 -11.69 -0.51
N THR A 144 10.47 -11.94 -1.72
CA THR A 144 9.92 -12.96 -2.63
C THR A 144 10.74 -14.24 -2.69
N HIS A 145 11.83 -14.31 -1.93
CA HIS A 145 12.66 -15.52 -1.88
C HIS A 145 11.85 -16.70 -1.33
N ASP A 146 11.86 -17.84 -2.02
CA ASP A 146 11.09 -19.05 -1.68
C ASP A 146 9.57 -18.84 -1.52
N LEU A 147 9.01 -17.82 -2.17
CA LEU A 147 7.57 -17.65 -2.29
C LEU A 147 7.10 -18.21 -3.64
N ASP A 148 6.09 -19.06 -3.60
CA ASP A 148 5.43 -19.55 -4.81
C ASP A 148 4.49 -18.49 -5.40
N ASP A 149 4.03 -18.72 -6.63
CA ASP A 149 2.99 -17.91 -7.24
C ASP A 149 1.75 -17.88 -6.34
N ILE A 150 1.06 -16.75 -6.30
CA ILE A 150 -0.05 -16.52 -5.38
C ILE A 150 -1.36 -16.74 -6.11
N GLU A 151 -2.11 -17.74 -5.66
CA GLU A 151 -3.48 -17.98 -6.12
C GLU A 151 -4.46 -17.38 -5.11
N VAL A 152 -5.36 -16.52 -5.60
CA VAL A 152 -6.30 -15.77 -4.77
C VAL A 152 -7.51 -15.30 -5.58
N LEU A 153 -8.65 -15.12 -4.92
CA LEU A 153 -9.80 -14.41 -5.49
C LEU A 153 -9.56 -12.90 -5.28
N ASP A 154 -9.25 -12.18 -6.37
CA ASP A 154 -8.87 -10.75 -6.27
C ASP A 154 -9.05 -10.01 -7.59
N GLU A 155 -8.81 -8.71 -7.57
CA GLU A 155 -8.73 -7.85 -8.74
C GLU A 155 -7.34 -7.92 -9.39
N ARG A 156 -7.31 -7.92 -10.73
CA ARG A 156 -6.09 -7.96 -11.52
C ARG A 156 -5.83 -6.62 -12.17
N TYR A 157 -5.10 -5.74 -11.49
CA TYR A 157 -4.77 -4.43 -12.03
C TYR A 157 -3.89 -4.52 -13.27
N THR A 158 -4.22 -3.71 -14.26
CA THR A 158 -3.53 -3.64 -15.55
C THR A 158 -3.09 -2.21 -15.85
N LEU A 159 -2.01 -2.07 -16.63
CA LEU A 159 -1.54 -0.78 -17.16
C LEU A 159 -1.34 0.30 -16.08
N LEU A 160 -0.90 -0.09 -14.89
CA LEU A 160 -0.39 0.87 -13.90
C LEU A 160 0.79 1.64 -14.50
N ASP A 161 0.82 2.96 -14.33
CA ASP A 161 1.96 3.80 -14.73
C ASP A 161 3.07 3.63 -13.69
N THR A 162 3.92 2.61 -13.90
CA THR A 162 4.98 2.18 -13.00
C THR A 162 6.32 2.81 -13.38
N ASP A 163 7.05 3.35 -12.41
CA ASP A 163 8.40 3.89 -12.61
C ASP A 163 9.38 2.76 -12.93
N SER A 164 10.23 2.95 -13.91
CA SER A 164 11.22 1.95 -14.36
C SER A 164 12.31 1.64 -13.31
N ARG A 165 12.42 2.44 -12.26
CA ARG A 165 13.41 2.29 -11.17
C ARG A 165 12.94 1.41 -10.02
N VAL A 166 11.65 1.04 -9.97
CA VAL A 166 11.15 0.15 -8.93
C VAL A 166 11.62 -1.28 -9.15
N VAL A 167 11.70 -2.06 -8.09
CA VAL A 167 11.99 -3.49 -8.15
C VAL A 167 10.68 -4.25 -8.06
N VAL A 168 10.27 -4.87 -9.17
CA VAL A 168 9.01 -5.62 -9.26
C VAL A 168 9.11 -6.90 -8.43
N LEU A 169 8.12 -7.11 -7.56
CA LEU A 169 7.96 -8.28 -6.71
C LEU A 169 7.02 -9.33 -7.33
N ALA A 170 5.92 -8.86 -7.92
CA ALA A 170 4.94 -9.73 -8.55
C ALA A 170 4.32 -9.07 -9.79
N THR A 171 3.87 -9.90 -10.70
CA THR A 171 3.15 -9.52 -11.92
C THR A 171 1.88 -10.36 -12.07
N GLN A 172 0.96 -9.88 -12.88
CA GLN A 172 -0.16 -10.66 -13.37
C GLN A 172 -0.20 -10.62 -14.90
N THR A 173 -0.87 -11.56 -15.53
CA THR A 173 -1.02 -11.61 -16.99
C THR A 173 -2.48 -11.38 -17.38
N GLU A 174 -2.71 -10.34 -18.17
CA GLU A 174 -4.01 -10.08 -18.79
C GLU A 174 -3.83 -9.87 -20.30
N THR A 175 -4.67 -10.53 -21.12
CA THR A 175 -4.60 -10.48 -22.58
C THR A 175 -3.20 -10.76 -23.16
N ARG A 176 -2.45 -11.70 -22.56
CA ARG A 176 -1.06 -12.08 -22.89
C ARG A 176 -0.02 -10.98 -22.64
N VAL A 177 -0.37 -9.97 -21.87
CA VAL A 177 0.53 -8.91 -21.45
C VAL A 177 0.77 -9.06 -19.96
N GLU A 178 2.02 -8.94 -19.56
CA GLU A 178 2.42 -8.99 -18.16
C GLU A 178 2.40 -7.60 -17.56
N HIS A 179 1.77 -7.46 -16.39
CA HIS A 179 1.58 -6.19 -15.70
C HIS A 179 2.19 -6.27 -14.29
N PRO A 180 3.10 -5.34 -13.92
CA PRO A 180 3.55 -5.19 -12.54
C PRO A 180 2.37 -4.87 -11.61
N VAL A 181 2.29 -5.59 -10.48
CA VAL A 181 1.21 -5.42 -9.48
C VAL A 181 1.73 -5.27 -8.06
N ALA A 182 2.98 -5.64 -7.80
CA ALA A 182 3.65 -5.37 -6.53
C ALA A 182 5.11 -5.00 -6.78
N TRP A 183 5.65 -4.04 -6.02
CA TRP A 183 7.03 -3.58 -6.16
C TRP A 183 7.57 -2.87 -4.93
N VAL A 184 8.89 -2.74 -4.90
CA VAL A 184 9.62 -1.91 -3.93
C VAL A 184 10.11 -0.64 -4.62
N ASN A 185 9.93 0.51 -3.98
CA ASN A 185 10.55 1.77 -4.38
C ASN A 185 11.58 2.22 -3.32
N THR A 186 12.86 2.15 -3.68
CA THR A 186 13.98 2.62 -2.85
C THR A 186 14.62 3.89 -3.41
N THR A 187 14.02 4.50 -4.41
CA THR A 187 14.56 5.71 -5.06
C THR A 187 14.72 6.85 -4.07
N GLY A 188 15.92 7.39 -3.97
CA GLY A 188 16.24 8.50 -3.05
C GLY A 188 16.28 8.08 -1.57
N GLY A 189 16.57 6.82 -1.27
CA GLY A 189 16.64 6.31 0.10
C GLY A 189 15.29 5.92 0.72
N ARG A 190 14.21 5.96 -0.05
CA ARG A 190 12.87 5.56 0.42
C ARG A 190 12.79 4.07 0.72
N ARG A 191 11.86 3.71 1.57
CA ARG A 191 11.50 2.32 1.92
C ARG A 191 9.99 2.15 1.75
N VAL A 192 9.55 2.01 0.51
CA VAL A 192 8.14 1.90 0.17
C VAL A 192 7.88 0.60 -0.58
N VAL A 193 6.90 -0.15 -0.13
CA VAL A 193 6.35 -1.29 -0.86
C VAL A 193 4.94 -0.93 -1.32
N TYR A 194 4.64 -1.18 -2.58
CA TYR A 194 3.29 -1.21 -3.10
C TYR A 194 2.89 -2.63 -3.44
N ASP A 195 1.67 -3.00 -3.09
CA ASP A 195 1.08 -4.29 -3.35
C ASP A 195 -0.40 -4.13 -3.71
N SER A 196 -0.77 -4.48 -4.93
CA SER A 196 -2.14 -4.35 -5.44
C SER A 196 -3.08 -5.44 -4.97
N LEU A 197 -2.61 -6.47 -4.25
CA LEU A 197 -3.44 -7.57 -3.79
C LEU A 197 -4.20 -7.16 -2.52
N GLY A 198 -5.46 -7.59 -2.40
CA GLY A 198 -6.22 -7.41 -1.17
C GLY A 198 -7.45 -6.51 -1.30
N HIS A 199 -8.24 -6.69 -2.38
CA HIS A 199 -9.50 -5.98 -2.59
C HIS A 199 -10.44 -6.08 -1.38
N ASP A 200 -10.52 -7.26 -0.76
CA ASP A 200 -11.37 -7.51 0.40
C ASP A 200 -10.70 -8.44 1.42
N VAL A 201 -11.43 -8.75 2.48
CA VAL A 201 -10.95 -9.67 3.53
C VAL A 201 -10.77 -11.10 3.01
N THR A 202 -11.50 -11.51 1.97
CA THR A 202 -11.40 -12.85 1.38
C THR A 202 -10.03 -13.02 0.73
N ALA A 203 -9.55 -12.00 0.01
CA ALA A 203 -8.20 -12.00 -0.56
C ALA A 203 -7.13 -12.16 0.53
N LEU A 204 -7.31 -11.50 1.68
CA LEU A 204 -6.39 -11.59 2.84
C LEU A 204 -6.45 -12.96 3.56
N GLU A 205 -7.39 -13.85 3.24
CA GLU A 205 -7.41 -15.23 3.76
C GLU A 205 -6.53 -16.19 2.94
N SER A 206 -6.13 -15.84 1.71
CA SER A 206 -5.17 -16.64 0.93
C SER A 206 -3.83 -16.77 1.66
N CYS A 207 -3.32 -18.00 1.78
CA CYS A 207 -2.03 -18.26 2.41
C CYS A 207 -0.88 -17.54 1.70
N GLY A 208 -0.88 -17.54 0.35
CA GLY A 208 0.13 -16.86 -0.44
C GLY A 208 0.09 -15.34 -0.26
N ARG A 209 -1.13 -14.76 -0.26
CA ARG A 209 -1.31 -13.32 -0.03
C ARG A 209 -0.83 -12.88 1.36
N ARG A 210 -1.19 -13.66 2.39
CA ARG A 210 -0.72 -13.40 3.77
C ARG A 210 0.80 -13.51 3.89
N ALA A 211 1.38 -14.53 3.24
CA ALA A 211 2.83 -14.73 3.27
C ALA A 211 3.56 -13.54 2.61
N LEU A 212 3.06 -13.02 1.48
CA LEU A 212 3.62 -11.83 0.84
C LEU A 212 3.53 -10.63 1.78
N LEU A 213 2.35 -10.29 2.30
CA LEU A 213 2.14 -9.16 3.21
C LEU A 213 3.10 -9.18 4.40
N LEU A 214 3.22 -10.32 5.08
CA LEU A 214 4.07 -10.44 6.26
C LEU A 214 5.56 -10.34 5.93
N ARG A 215 5.98 -10.78 4.74
CA ARG A 215 7.36 -10.62 4.27
C ARG A 215 7.67 -9.17 3.86
N GLU A 216 6.72 -8.47 3.27
CA GLU A 216 6.80 -7.03 2.97
C GLU A 216 6.98 -6.21 4.25
N VAL A 217 6.14 -6.46 5.24
CA VAL A 217 6.23 -5.81 6.55
C VAL A 217 7.58 -6.10 7.22
N ARG A 218 8.02 -7.35 7.23
CA ARG A 218 9.32 -7.71 7.81
C ARG A 218 10.46 -6.99 7.10
N TRP A 219 10.47 -6.99 5.77
CA TRP A 219 11.50 -6.29 4.99
C TRP A 219 11.52 -4.80 5.30
N LEU A 220 10.36 -4.16 5.39
CA LEU A 220 10.23 -2.75 5.74
C LEU A 220 10.79 -2.42 7.13
N LEU A 221 10.58 -3.31 8.10
CA LEU A 221 11.02 -3.11 9.47
C LEU A 221 12.50 -3.46 9.68
N ASP A 222 13.02 -4.50 9.01
CA ASP A 222 14.41 -4.94 9.15
C ASP A 222 15.42 -3.98 8.49
N HIS A 223 14.99 -3.14 7.56
CA HIS A 223 15.83 -2.18 6.84
C HIS A 223 15.72 -0.75 7.41
N ALA A 224 15.33 -0.61 8.68
CA ALA A 224 15.38 0.69 9.35
C ALA A 224 16.81 1.28 9.25
N PRO A 225 16.97 2.60 8.98
CA PRO A 225 18.28 3.23 9.06
C PRO A 225 18.84 2.94 10.43
N SER A 226 20.04 2.35 10.48
CA SER A 226 20.79 2.27 11.74
C SER A 226 21.04 3.71 12.19
N ASP A 227 20.61 4.07 13.40
CA ASP A 227 20.96 5.33 14.04
C ASP A 227 22.50 5.47 14.00
N THR A 228 22.97 6.32 13.10
CA THR A 228 24.40 6.72 13.03
C THR A 228 24.59 8.04 13.70
#